data_5193b7f82dd76204c12336f8053be176
#
_entry.id   5193b7f82dd76204c12336f8053be176
#
_cell.length_a   1.000
_cell.length_b   1.000
_cell.length_c   1.000
_cell.angle_alpha   90.00
_cell.angle_beta   90.00
_cell.angle_gamma   90.00
#
_symmetry.space_group_name_H-M   'P 1'
#
loop_
_entity.id
_entity.type
_entity.pdbx_description
1 polymer ?
#
loop_
_entity_poly.entity_id
_entity_poly.type
_entity_poly.pdbx_seq_one_letter_code
_entity_poly.pdbx_strand_id
1 'polypeptide(L)' 'VVGIEVKATTSPGTDSAKHLRWLRDRLGERFTAGVVLHLGQRASSFGDGIHALPVSTLWGHAQA' A
#
# COMPACT_ATOMS: atom_id res chain seq x y z
N VAL A 1 5.38 -12.68 2.11
CA VAL A 1 4.96 -12.03 0.86
C VAL A 1 4.55 -10.59 1.15
N VAL A 2 5.07 -9.66 0.39
CA VAL A 2 4.66 -8.25 0.44
C VAL A 2 3.90 -7.94 -0.86
N GLY A 3 2.67 -7.47 -0.71
CA GLY A 3 1.86 -7.06 -1.86
C GLY A 3 2.01 -5.57 -2.12
N ILE A 4 2.19 -5.18 -3.37
CA ILE A 4 2.31 -3.77 -3.75
C ILE A 4 1.31 -3.48 -4.86
N GLU A 5 0.50 -2.44 -4.64
CA GLU A 5 -0.47 -1.94 -5.62
C GLU A 5 -0.13 -0.49 -5.93
N VAL A 6 -0.07 -0.14 -7.20
CA VAL A 6 0.22 1.24 -7.62
C VAL A 6 -1.07 1.85 -8.17
N LYS A 7 -1.46 3.00 -7.63
CA LYS A 7 -2.68 3.71 -8.04
C LYS A 7 -2.34 5.13 -8.48
N ALA A 8 -2.78 5.51 -9.65
CA ALA A 8 -2.59 6.86 -10.19
C ALA A 8 -3.66 7.80 -9.61
N THR A 9 -3.63 7.97 -8.30
CA THR A 9 -4.56 8.84 -7.59
C THR A 9 -3.83 9.56 -6.47
N THR A 10 -4.33 10.74 -6.09
CA THR A 10 -3.78 11.49 -4.97
C THR A 10 -4.47 11.15 -3.64
N SER A 11 -5.62 10.48 -3.69
CA SER A 11 -6.43 10.17 -2.53
C SER A 11 -6.97 8.74 -2.63
N PRO A 12 -6.13 7.72 -2.34
CA PRO A 12 -6.60 6.34 -2.43
C PRO A 12 -7.69 6.07 -1.40
N GLY A 13 -8.83 5.56 -1.85
CA GLY A 13 -9.92 5.15 -1.00
C GLY A 13 -9.80 3.70 -0.57
N THR A 14 -10.79 3.22 0.19
CA THR A 14 -10.78 1.85 0.70
C THR A 14 -10.76 0.80 -0.41
N ASP A 15 -11.31 1.10 -1.58
CA ASP A 15 -11.28 0.20 -2.72
C ASP A 15 -9.87 -0.06 -3.24
N SER A 16 -8.94 0.87 -2.98
CA SER A 16 -7.55 0.73 -3.42
C SER A 16 -6.85 -0.46 -2.76
N ALA A 17 -7.31 -0.87 -1.59
CA ALA A 17 -6.72 -1.98 -0.85
C ALA A 17 -7.43 -3.31 -1.09
N LYS A 18 -8.44 -3.33 -1.96
CA LYS A 18 -9.29 -4.51 -2.14
C LYS A 18 -8.52 -5.75 -2.57
N HIS A 19 -7.65 -5.60 -3.56
CA HIS A 19 -6.82 -6.71 -4.05
C HIS A 19 -5.84 -7.20 -2.99
N LEU A 20 -5.29 -6.28 -2.21
CA LEU A 20 -4.35 -6.63 -1.16
C LEU A 20 -5.04 -7.38 -0.02
N ARG A 21 -6.29 -7.00 0.31
CA ARG A 21 -7.07 -7.72 1.30
C ARG A 21 -7.39 -9.13 0.84
N TRP A 22 -7.76 -9.27 -0.43
CA TRP A 22 -8.01 -10.58 -1.03
C TRP A 22 -6.76 -11.46 -0.95
N LEU A 23 -5.61 -10.89 -1.32
CA LEU A 23 -4.34 -11.60 -1.28
C LEU A 23 -3.97 -12.01 0.16
N ARG A 24 -4.18 -11.09 1.11
CA ARG A 24 -3.94 -11.39 2.53
C ARG A 24 -4.77 -12.58 3.00
N ASP A 25 -6.05 -12.58 2.64
CA ASP A 25 -6.95 -13.65 3.06
C ASP A 25 -6.56 -14.99 2.45
N ARG A 26 -6.02 -14.97 1.23
CA ARG A 26 -5.57 -16.18 0.55
C ARG A 26 -4.26 -16.71 1.10
N LEU A 27 -3.34 -15.83 1.44
CA LEU A 27 -2.00 -16.22 1.89
C LEU A 27 -1.90 -16.45 3.40
N GLY A 28 -2.82 -15.88 4.17
CA GLY A 28 -2.79 -16.03 5.62
C GLY A 28 -1.46 -15.58 6.20
N GLU A 29 -0.78 -16.45 6.93
CA GLU A 29 0.48 -16.12 7.60
C GLU A 29 1.62 -15.77 6.64
N ARG A 30 1.50 -16.13 5.36
CA ARG A 30 2.51 -15.82 4.35
C ARG A 30 2.45 -14.38 3.89
N PHE A 31 1.36 -13.68 4.20
CA PHE A 31 1.21 -12.27 3.86
C PHE A 31 1.86 -11.42 4.94
N THR A 32 2.97 -10.76 4.61
CA THR A 32 3.70 -9.93 5.57
C THR A 32 3.10 -8.52 5.66
N ALA A 33 2.87 -7.88 4.53
CA ALA A 33 2.33 -6.52 4.49
C ALA A 33 1.82 -6.21 3.09
N GLY A 34 0.96 -5.20 3.01
CA GLY A 34 0.49 -4.67 1.74
C GLY A 34 0.72 -3.18 1.68
N VAL A 35 1.09 -2.66 0.52
CA VAL A 35 1.34 -1.25 0.31
C VAL A 35 0.62 -0.78 -0.93
N VAL A 36 -0.14 0.31 -0.79
CA VAL A 36 -0.74 1.05 -1.91
C VAL A 36 0.10 2.28 -2.15
N LEU A 37 0.81 2.35 -3.27
CA LEU A 37 1.57 3.53 -3.65
C LEU A 37 0.67 4.47 -4.45
N HIS A 38 0.68 5.75 -4.10
CA HIS A 38 -0.19 6.73 -4.73
C HIS A 38 0.55 8.05 -4.98
N LEU A 39 -0.12 8.97 -5.65
CA LEU A 39 0.48 10.26 -6.04
C LEU A 39 0.27 11.38 -5.01
N GLY A 40 -0.44 11.09 -3.92
CA GLY A 40 -0.68 12.05 -2.85
C GLY A 40 0.56 12.28 -1.99
N GLN A 41 0.38 13.08 -0.92
CA GLN A 41 1.49 13.46 -0.05
C GLN A 41 1.40 12.85 1.35
N ARG A 42 0.30 12.19 1.69
CA ARG A 42 0.07 11.66 3.02
C ARG A 42 0.11 10.14 3.05
N ALA A 43 0.82 9.61 4.03
CA ALA A 43 0.74 8.19 4.35
C ALA A 43 -0.50 7.94 5.21
N SER A 44 -1.11 6.79 5.03
CA SER A 44 -2.25 6.37 5.85
C SER A 44 -2.26 4.86 5.98
N SER A 45 -3.15 4.34 6.82
CA SER A 45 -3.28 2.91 7.03
C SER A 45 -4.71 2.48 6.72
N PHE A 46 -4.84 1.36 6.03
CA PHE A 46 -6.14 0.71 5.82
C PHE A 46 -6.42 -0.34 6.91
N GLY A 47 -5.49 -0.50 7.86
CA GLY A 47 -5.59 -1.55 8.87
C GLY A 47 -5.03 -2.88 8.40
N ASP A 48 -4.88 -3.81 9.33
CA ASP A 48 -4.52 -5.21 9.05
C ASP A 48 -3.24 -5.38 8.22
N GLY A 49 -2.25 -4.48 8.41
CA GLY A 49 -0.98 -4.59 7.72
C GLY A 49 -0.97 -4.02 6.31
N ILE A 50 -2.02 -3.29 5.92
CA ILE A 50 -2.11 -2.66 4.61
C ILE A 50 -1.99 -1.15 4.78
N HIS A 51 -1.02 -0.55 4.08
CA HIS A 51 -0.70 0.87 4.21
C HIS A 51 -0.77 1.58 2.87
N ALA A 52 -1.13 2.86 2.89
CA ALA A 52 -1.05 3.73 1.72
C ALA A 52 0.15 4.65 1.90
N LEU A 53 1.06 4.66 0.92
CA LEU A 53 2.26 5.47 0.97
C LEU A 53 2.39 6.29 -0.32
N PRO A 54 2.81 7.57 -0.22
CA PRO A 54 3.14 8.33 -1.41
C PRO A 54 4.27 7.66 -2.18
N VAL A 55 4.17 7.65 -3.50
CA VAL A 55 5.25 7.11 -4.33
C VAL A 55 6.54 7.88 -4.12
N SER A 56 6.45 9.17 -3.75
CA SER A 56 7.60 10.00 -3.43
C SER A 56 8.40 9.49 -2.23
N THR A 57 7.80 8.64 -1.39
CA THR A 57 8.51 8.03 -0.26
C THR A 57 9.71 7.22 -0.75
N LEU A 58 9.61 6.61 -1.92
CA LEU A 58 10.71 5.83 -2.50
C LEU A 58 11.89 6.73 -2.86
N TRP A 59 11.60 7.91 -3.38
CA TRP A 59 12.64 8.88 -3.77
C TRP A 59 13.30 9.49 -2.53
N GLY A 60 12.51 9.76 -1.48
CA GLY A 60 13.04 10.28 -0.24
C GLY A 60 14.11 9.37 0.36
N HIS A 61 13.87 8.08 0.38
CA HIS A 61 14.84 7.11 0.86
C HIS A 61 16.08 7.03 -0.03
N ALA A 62 15.90 7.17 -1.33
CA ALA A 62 17.02 7.10 -2.28
C ALA A 62 17.95 8.29 -2.15
N GLN A 63 17.47 9.41 -1.62
CA GLN A 63 18.23 10.65 -1.47
C GLN A 63 18.87 10.82 -0.09
N ALA A 64 18.51 9.97 0.83
CA ALA A 64 19.06 10.01 2.19
C ALA A 64 20.44 9.34 2.28
#